data_67575868be4b9d9f20c56ab55eb0c518
#
_entry.id   67575868be4b9d9f20c56ab55eb0c518
#
_cell.length_a   1.000
_cell.length_b   1.000
_cell.length_c   1.000
_cell.angle_alpha   90.00
_cell.angle_beta   90.00
_cell.angle_gamma   90.00
#
_symmetry.space_group_name_H-M   'P 1'
#
loop_
_entity.id
_entity.type
_entity.pdbx_description
1 polymer ?
#
loop_
_entity_poly.entity_id
_entity_poly.type
_entity_poly.pdbx_seq_one_letter_code
_entity_poly.pdbx_strand_id
1 'polypeptide(L)'
;MLNTTSTIFAEAPQISITTVPSKYIEGSAVSITCAASGIPDPDVKWFRNKIMKSEGTKTASLTFNNVRRTDDGRYKCQANNSAGETENYVELVVHCKFNKSNVV
;
A
#
# COMPACT_ATOMS: atom_id res chain seq x y z
N MET A 1 -37.85 -21.14 7.82
CA MET A 1 -37.37 -20.73 7.86
C MET A 1 -36.64 -20.04 7.60
N LEU A 2 -36.35 -19.60 7.68
CA LEU A 2 -35.72 -18.84 7.39
C LEU A 2 -34.57 -18.88 7.26
N ASN A 3 -34.03 -18.75 6.73
CA ASN A 3 -32.95 -18.85 6.58
C ASN A 3 -32.13 -17.81 6.47
N THR A 4 -32.16 -17.15 7.05
CA THR A 4 -31.43 -15.99 7.15
C THR A 4 -29.99 -16.24 7.29
N THR A 5 -29.65 -17.36 7.66
CA THR A 5 -28.26 -17.70 7.77
C THR A 5 -27.57 -17.69 6.45
N SER A 6 -28.33 -17.77 5.37
CA SER A 6 -27.73 -17.74 4.08
C SER A 6 -27.35 -16.33 3.68
N THR A 7 -27.75 -15.35 4.48
CA THR A 7 -27.46 -13.98 4.15
C THR A 7 -26.03 -13.65 4.53
N ILE A 8 -25.20 -13.50 3.55
CA ILE A 8 -23.83 -13.09 3.75
C ILE A 8 -23.69 -11.73 3.09
N PHE A 9 -23.34 -10.76 3.90
CA PHE A 9 -23.14 -9.43 3.37
C PHE A 9 -21.76 -9.36 2.76
N ALA A 10 -21.71 -9.06 1.47
CA ALA A 10 -20.47 -8.76 0.82
C ALA A 10 -20.21 -7.29 1.02
N GLU A 11 -18.97 -6.96 1.37
CA GLU A 11 -18.58 -5.59 1.57
C GLU A 11 -17.36 -5.31 0.72
N ALA A 12 -17.43 -4.23 -0.04
CA ALA A 12 -16.30 -3.82 -0.86
C ALA A 12 -15.13 -3.46 0.04
N PRO A 13 -13.91 -3.58 -0.46
CA PRO A 13 -12.74 -3.34 0.38
C PRO A 13 -12.61 -1.88 0.78
N GLN A 14 -12.08 -1.68 1.99
CA GLN A 14 -11.67 -0.37 2.47
C GLN A 14 -10.19 -0.44 2.78
N ILE A 15 -9.46 0.57 2.35
CA ILE A 15 -8.00 0.56 2.38
C ILE A 15 -7.49 1.50 3.44
N SER A 16 -6.45 1.05 4.14
CA SER A 16 -5.69 1.85 5.08
C SER A 16 -4.22 1.65 4.76
N ILE A 17 -3.49 2.74 4.54
CA ILE A 17 -2.08 2.67 4.22
C ILE A 17 -1.27 3.23 5.36
N THR A 18 -0.26 2.47 5.77
CA THR A 18 0.62 2.85 6.86
C THR A 18 2.05 2.88 6.35
N THR A 19 2.78 3.93 6.70
CA THR A 19 4.17 4.07 6.28
C THR A 19 5.08 4.12 7.50
N VAL A 20 6.22 3.45 7.39
CA VAL A 20 7.21 3.44 8.46
C VAL A 20 8.58 3.52 7.81
N PRO A 21 9.35 4.54 8.12
CA PRO A 21 9.02 5.71 8.94
C PRO A 21 8.14 6.68 8.16
N SER A 22 7.73 7.76 8.81
CA SER A 22 6.90 8.75 8.15
C SER A 22 7.70 9.65 7.22
N LYS A 23 9.00 9.68 7.38
CA LYS A 23 9.87 10.47 6.51
C LYS A 23 10.89 9.55 5.86
N TYR A 24 11.03 9.69 4.55
CA TYR A 24 11.84 8.76 3.78
C TYR A 24 13.18 9.42 3.46
N ILE A 25 14.23 8.92 4.11
CA ILE A 25 15.57 9.46 3.93
C ILE A 25 16.38 8.44 3.12
N GLU A 26 17.06 8.94 2.12
CA GLU A 26 17.86 8.10 1.24
C GLU A 26 18.76 7.18 2.05
N GLY A 27 18.76 5.88 1.70
CA GLY A 27 19.57 4.89 2.38
C GLY A 27 18.88 4.22 3.55
N SER A 28 17.76 4.74 3.99
CA SER A 28 17.07 4.14 5.15
C SER A 28 16.16 3.01 4.70
N ALA A 29 15.72 2.23 5.66
CA ALA A 29 14.76 1.18 5.42
C ALA A 29 13.36 1.78 5.50
N VAL A 30 12.51 1.43 4.54
CA VAL A 30 11.16 1.95 4.45
C VAL A 30 10.21 0.80 4.22
N SER A 31 9.09 0.83 4.92
CA SER A 31 8.04 -0.17 4.73
C SER A 31 6.71 0.54 4.59
N ILE A 32 5.98 0.23 3.54
CA ILE A 32 4.67 0.78 3.28
C ILE A 32 3.71 -0.38 3.20
N THR A 33 2.72 -0.38 4.09
CA THR A 33 1.78 -1.48 4.18
C THR A 33 0.39 -1.00 3.82
N CYS A 34 -0.26 -1.72 2.93
CA CYS A 34 -1.64 -1.49 2.58
C CYS A 34 -2.46 -2.60 3.21
N ALA A 35 -3.40 -2.22 4.05
CA ALA A 35 -4.31 -3.17 4.68
C ALA A 35 -5.70 -2.91 4.15
N ALA A 36 -6.40 -3.96 3.84
CA ALA A 36 -7.75 -3.85 3.32
C ALA A 36 -8.68 -4.74 4.09
N SER A 37 -9.85 -4.21 4.40
CA SER A 37 -10.91 -4.95 5.04
C SER A 37 -12.06 -5.07 4.06
N GLY A 38 -12.79 -6.17 4.16
CA GLY A 38 -13.93 -6.39 3.28
C GLY A 38 -14.42 -7.81 3.49
N ILE A 39 -15.55 -8.11 2.87
CA ILE A 39 -16.15 -9.43 2.96
C ILE A 39 -16.52 -9.85 1.55
N PRO A 40 -15.90 -10.91 1.05
CA PRO A 40 -14.85 -11.74 1.65
C PRO A 40 -13.51 -11.00 1.71
N ASP A 41 -12.51 -11.64 2.31
CA ASP A 41 -11.19 -11.05 2.47
C ASP A 41 -10.66 -10.59 1.12
N PRO A 42 -10.22 -9.33 1.02
CA PRO A 42 -9.77 -8.82 -0.27
C PRO A 42 -8.36 -9.28 -0.63
N ASP A 43 -8.11 -9.36 -1.92
CA ASP A 43 -6.75 -9.48 -2.43
C ASP A 43 -6.19 -8.08 -2.57
N VAL A 44 -4.94 -7.92 -2.15
CA VAL A 44 -4.30 -6.60 -2.11
C VAL A 44 -3.06 -6.65 -2.97
N LYS A 45 -2.90 -5.61 -3.80
CA LYS A 45 -1.75 -5.54 -4.71
C LYS A 45 -1.20 -4.14 -4.74
N TRP A 46 0.11 -4.05 -4.83
CA TRP A 46 0.81 -2.79 -5.01
C TRP A 46 1.33 -2.70 -6.44
N PHE A 47 1.16 -1.52 -7.02
CA PHE A 47 1.63 -1.26 -8.38
C PHE A 47 2.43 0.03 -8.43
N ARG A 48 3.40 0.03 -9.30
CA ARG A 48 4.09 1.26 -9.70
C ARG A 48 4.16 1.24 -11.21
N ASN A 49 3.61 2.28 -11.85
CA ASN A 49 3.60 2.37 -13.32
C ASN A 49 3.01 1.11 -13.94
N LYS A 50 1.90 0.62 -13.36
CA LYS A 50 1.18 -0.55 -13.86
C LYS A 50 1.94 -1.86 -13.70
N ILE A 51 3.06 -1.82 -13.01
CA ILE A 51 3.83 -3.03 -12.74
C ILE A 51 3.57 -3.45 -11.31
N MET A 52 3.14 -4.70 -11.14
CA MET A 52 2.86 -5.22 -9.80
C MET A 52 4.15 -5.41 -9.04
N LYS A 53 4.19 -4.87 -7.82
CA LYS A 53 5.37 -4.92 -6.99
C LYS A 53 5.22 -5.86 -5.81
N SER A 54 3.99 -6.07 -5.36
CA SER A 54 3.75 -6.88 -4.16
C SER A 54 2.28 -7.28 -4.15
N GLU A 55 1.98 -8.38 -3.50
CA GLU A 55 0.60 -8.79 -3.36
C GLU A 55 0.43 -9.64 -2.11
N GLY A 56 -0.80 -9.73 -1.64
CA GLY A 56 -1.14 -10.52 -0.48
C GLY A 56 -2.63 -10.55 -0.27
N THR A 57 -3.05 -11.28 0.74
CA THR A 57 -4.44 -11.33 1.13
C THR A 57 -4.60 -10.46 2.36
N LYS A 58 -5.51 -9.49 2.30
CA LYS A 58 -5.81 -8.53 3.35
C LYS A 58 -4.72 -7.49 3.54
N THR A 59 -3.47 -7.84 3.30
CA THR A 59 -2.37 -6.88 3.40
C THR A 59 -1.34 -7.16 2.34
N ALA A 60 -0.64 -6.11 1.94
CA ALA A 60 0.53 -6.23 1.08
C ALA A 60 1.47 -5.09 1.43
N SER A 61 2.76 -5.38 1.43
CA SER A 61 3.75 -4.40 1.84
C SER A 61 4.78 -4.19 0.76
N LEU A 62 5.26 -2.95 0.69
CA LEU A 62 6.43 -2.59 -0.08
C LEU A 62 7.56 -2.38 0.91
N THR A 63 8.66 -3.08 0.71
CA THR A 63 9.79 -2.99 1.62
C THR A 63 11.02 -2.56 0.85
N PHE A 64 11.65 -1.50 1.33
CA PHE A 64 12.87 -0.99 0.76
C PHE A 64 13.93 -1.06 1.85
N ASN A 65 14.94 -1.89 1.65
CA ASN A 65 16.01 -2.00 2.64
C ASN A 65 16.95 -0.82 2.57
N ASN A 66 16.98 -0.16 1.44
CA ASN A 66 17.90 0.93 1.19
C ASN A 66 17.22 1.83 0.16
N VAL A 67 16.33 2.68 0.62
CA VAL A 67 15.51 3.47 -0.28
C VAL A 67 16.38 4.46 -1.05
N ARG A 68 16.10 4.63 -2.33
CA ARG A 68 16.88 5.47 -3.22
C ARG A 68 15.99 6.51 -3.87
N ARG A 69 16.62 7.54 -4.38
CA ARG A 69 15.89 8.59 -5.09
C ARG A 69 15.12 8.03 -6.27
N THR A 70 15.60 6.96 -6.86
CA THR A 70 14.89 6.34 -7.98
C THR A 70 13.63 5.62 -7.53
N ASP A 71 13.45 5.42 -6.23
CA ASP A 71 12.23 4.83 -5.71
C ASP A 71 11.11 5.86 -5.57
N ASP A 72 11.42 7.14 -5.76
CA ASP A 72 10.40 8.18 -5.73
C ASP A 72 9.28 7.86 -6.69
N GLY A 73 8.09 8.23 -6.32
CA GLY A 73 6.98 8.12 -7.25
C GLY A 73 5.70 7.79 -6.55
N ARG A 74 4.69 7.58 -7.37
CA ARG A 74 3.37 7.24 -6.88
C ARG A 74 3.18 5.73 -6.96
N TYR A 75 2.74 5.18 -5.86
CA TYR A 75 2.44 3.75 -5.77
C TYR A 75 0.97 3.59 -5.52
N LYS A 76 0.36 2.64 -6.18
CA LYS A 76 -1.06 2.38 -6.07
C LYS A 76 -1.29 1.08 -5.34
N CYS A 77 -2.15 1.11 -4.33
CA CYS A 77 -2.64 -0.08 -3.68
C CYS A 77 -4.03 -0.36 -4.19
N GLN A 78 -4.26 -1.56 -4.64
CA GLN A 78 -5.53 -1.99 -5.17
C GLN A 78 -6.03 -3.16 -4.34
N ALA A 79 -7.25 -3.07 -3.85
CA ALA A 79 -7.87 -4.14 -3.08
C ALA A 79 -9.12 -4.58 -3.80
N ASN A 80 -9.34 -5.87 -3.88
CA ASN A 80 -10.39 -6.42 -4.71
C ASN A 80 -11.02 -7.64 -4.05
N ASN A 81 -12.34 -7.69 -4.02
CA ASN A 81 -13.06 -8.89 -3.63
C ASN A 81 -14.31 -8.97 -4.51
N SER A 82 -15.18 -9.93 -4.22
CA SER A 82 -16.37 -10.14 -5.05
C SER A 82 -17.35 -8.99 -4.96
N ALA A 83 -17.23 -8.14 -3.95
CA ALA A 83 -18.16 -7.02 -3.77
C ALA A 83 -17.66 -5.76 -4.44
N GLY A 84 -16.40 -5.70 -4.83
CA GLY A 84 -15.92 -4.51 -5.51
C GLY A 84 -14.41 -4.35 -5.43
N GLU A 85 -13.98 -3.19 -5.84
CA GLU A 85 -12.57 -2.87 -5.94
C GLU A 85 -12.36 -1.46 -5.41
N THR A 86 -11.25 -1.27 -4.71
CA THR A 86 -10.89 0.01 -4.14
C THR A 86 -9.42 0.26 -4.39
N GLU A 87 -9.09 1.51 -4.69
CA GLU A 87 -7.70 1.90 -4.93
C GLU A 87 -7.35 3.08 -4.05
N ASN A 88 -6.10 3.12 -3.66
CA ASN A 88 -5.57 4.28 -2.99
C ASN A 88 -4.11 4.42 -3.39
N TYR A 89 -3.59 5.63 -3.23
CA TYR A 89 -2.25 5.94 -3.69
C TYR A 89 -1.43 6.50 -2.55
N VAL A 90 -0.14 6.29 -2.64
CA VAL A 90 0.79 6.94 -1.74
C VAL A 90 1.92 7.47 -2.58
N GLU A 91 2.40 8.64 -2.21
CA GLU A 91 3.53 9.26 -2.89
C GLU A 91 4.77 9.06 -2.05
N LEU A 92 5.76 8.42 -2.63
CA LEU A 92 7.02 8.21 -1.96
C LEU A 92 7.98 9.30 -2.40
N VAL A 93 8.36 10.14 -1.47
CA VAL A 93 9.31 11.21 -1.73
C VAL A 93 10.55 10.94 -0.90
N VAL A 94 11.65 10.63 -1.56
CA VAL A 94 12.87 10.28 -0.88
C VAL A 94 13.73 11.52 -0.73
N HIS A 95 14.10 11.84 0.49
CA HIS A 95 14.91 13.01 0.80
C HIS A 95 16.38 12.64 0.78
N CYS A 96 17.22 13.58 0.39
CA CYS A 96 18.64 13.40 0.40
C CYS A 96 19.13 13.16 1.82
N LYS A 97 20.09 12.27 1.95
CA LYS A 97 20.70 12.04 3.24
C LYS A 97 21.40 13.29 3.76
N PHE A 98 21.99 14.04 2.85
CA PHE A 98 22.63 15.30 3.19
C PHE A 98 21.84 16.41 2.55
N ASN A 99 21.61 17.46 3.32
CA ASN A 99 20.98 18.64 2.81
C ASN A 99 22.07 19.52 2.22
N LYS A 100 22.06 19.67 0.92
CA LYS A 100 23.11 20.41 0.24
C LYS A 100 23.16 21.87 0.62
N SER A 101 22.04 22.42 1.04
CA SER A 101 22.03 23.82 1.44
C SER A 101 22.82 24.05 2.70
N ASN A 102 23.14 23.00 3.42
CA ASN A 102 23.96 23.10 4.61
C ASN A 102 25.42 22.90 4.31
N VAL A 103 25.75 22.64 3.10
CA VAL A 103 27.15 22.45 2.70
C VAL A 103 27.65 23.78 2.19
N VAL A 104 28.60 24.28 2.91
CA VAL A 104 29.10 25.61 2.58
C VAL A 104 30.45 25.52 1.91
#